data_2b7ce8fc4978cec616d396283988e85a
#
_entry.id   2b7ce8fc4978cec616d396283988e85a
#
_cell.length_a   1.000
_cell.length_b   1.000
_cell.length_c   1.000
_cell.angle_alpha   90.00
_cell.angle_beta   90.00
_cell.angle_gamma   90.00
#
_symmetry.space_group_name_H-M   'P 1'
#
loop_
_entity.id
_entity.type
_entity.pdbx_description
1 polymer ?
#
loop_
_entity_poly.entity_id
_entity_poly.type
_entity_poly.pdbx_seq_one_letter_code
_entity_poly.pdbx_strand_id
1 'polypeptide(L)'
;MRALPFHVLFALLMLVSSLAVWAQNDQCDGGALKTHDAFLYGRFETRMSSTQGSGIVSSFFLYNWDLNCNWPAAVNEIDIEMTGNLDNSVQFTTHHPYLTSVTDIVPTPFNPHTTLVDYAIEWEPNVVRWFINGEVTTFFTHQYIEQLMHPMRIFMNLWAVENLDWTGEWDPTAMPGMSRYDYVKYYAYTPGTGNAGTNNNYTLEWVDDFDTLDATRWDQSEDGSVGPLCTFRGANVEVVGGELQLTITEPNLEVPTR
;
A
#
# COMPACT_ATOMS: atom_id res chain seq x y z
N MET A 1 75.75 1.62 -38.23
CA MET A 1 74.99 1.66 -36.97
C MET A 1 73.49 1.59 -37.34
N ARG A 2 72.93 0.41 -37.17
CA ARG A 2 71.52 0.16 -37.52
C ARG A 2 70.68 0.24 -36.23
N ALA A 3 69.68 1.11 -36.22
CA ALA A 3 68.72 1.22 -35.11
C ALA A 3 67.68 0.10 -35.21
N LEU A 4 67.41 -0.58 -34.09
CA LEU A 4 66.35 -1.57 -33.93
C LEU A 4 64.99 -0.82 -33.71
N PRO A 5 63.89 -1.38 -34.26
CA PRO A 5 62.56 -0.82 -33.99
C PRO A 5 61.99 -1.37 -32.69
N PHE A 6 61.46 -0.47 -31.87
CA PHE A 6 60.70 -0.74 -30.68
C PHE A 6 59.32 -1.31 -31.08
N HIS A 7 59.01 -2.54 -30.64
CA HIS A 7 57.67 -3.11 -30.75
C HIS A 7 56.88 -2.66 -29.53
N VAL A 8 55.88 -1.80 -29.76
CA VAL A 8 54.90 -1.43 -28.76
C VAL A 8 53.87 -2.54 -28.68
N LEU A 9 53.88 -3.27 -27.58
CA LEU A 9 52.87 -4.28 -27.25
C LEU A 9 51.64 -3.56 -26.68
N PHE A 10 50.58 -3.45 -27.50
CA PHE A 10 49.27 -2.98 -27.03
C PHE A 10 48.60 -4.10 -26.22
N ALA A 11 48.65 -4.00 -24.89
CA ALA A 11 47.85 -4.83 -24.04
C ALA A 11 46.41 -4.31 -24.08
N LEU A 12 45.51 -5.07 -24.73
CA LEU A 12 44.08 -4.85 -24.76
C LEU A 12 43.54 -5.19 -23.37
N LEU A 13 43.38 -4.20 -22.50
CA LEU A 13 42.64 -4.35 -21.24
C LEU A 13 41.15 -4.50 -21.59
N MET A 14 40.65 -5.72 -21.60
CA MET A 14 39.21 -5.97 -21.56
C MET A 14 38.69 -5.50 -20.19
N LEU A 15 38.09 -4.32 -20.16
CA LEU A 15 37.20 -3.92 -19.07
C LEU A 15 35.96 -4.83 -19.13
N VAL A 16 36.00 -5.90 -18.37
CA VAL A 16 34.78 -6.61 -17.98
C VAL A 16 34.05 -5.69 -17.01
N SER A 17 33.18 -4.84 -17.55
CA SER A 17 32.17 -4.18 -16.73
C SER A 17 31.27 -5.29 -16.16
N SER A 18 31.55 -5.74 -14.96
CA SER A 18 30.59 -6.47 -14.15
C SER A 18 29.39 -5.54 -13.97
N LEU A 19 28.34 -5.76 -14.76
CA LEU A 19 27.01 -5.34 -14.39
C LEU A 19 26.75 -6.06 -13.07
N ALA A 20 26.97 -5.39 -11.96
CA ALA A 20 26.39 -5.78 -10.70
C ALA A 20 24.88 -5.64 -10.91
N VAL A 21 24.25 -6.74 -11.29
CA VAL A 21 22.83 -6.91 -11.07
C VAL A 21 22.73 -6.77 -9.55
N TRP A 22 22.19 -5.66 -9.08
CA TRP A 22 21.74 -5.54 -7.73
C TRP A 22 20.65 -6.60 -7.58
N ALA A 23 21.03 -7.78 -7.12
CA ALA A 23 20.05 -8.73 -6.64
C ALA A 23 19.31 -7.96 -5.53
N GLN A 24 18.07 -7.62 -5.80
CA GLN A 24 17.15 -7.12 -4.78
C GLN A 24 17.15 -8.20 -3.72
N ASN A 25 17.64 -7.86 -2.54
CA ASN A 25 17.77 -8.83 -1.46
C ASN A 25 16.39 -8.89 -0.80
N ASP A 26 15.43 -9.49 -1.51
CA ASP A 26 14.08 -9.69 -1.00
C ASP A 26 14.20 -10.46 0.31
N GLN A 27 13.81 -9.83 1.39
CA GLN A 27 13.82 -10.43 2.72
C GLN A 27 12.45 -11.00 3.08
N CYS A 28 11.43 -10.67 2.29
CA CYS A 28 10.06 -11.16 2.46
C CYS A 28 9.29 -11.16 1.14
N ASP A 29 8.27 -12.00 1.10
CA ASP A 29 7.17 -11.90 0.14
C ASP A 29 5.96 -11.32 0.86
N GLY A 30 5.32 -10.31 0.30
CA GLY A 30 4.12 -9.65 0.81
C GLY A 30 2.91 -9.87 -0.09
N GLY A 31 1.72 -9.53 0.40
CA GLY A 31 0.48 -9.56 -0.38
C GLY A 31 -0.04 -8.17 -0.72
N ALA A 32 -0.57 -7.98 -1.93
CA ALA A 32 -1.28 -6.77 -2.30
C ALA A 32 -2.41 -7.03 -3.27
N LEU A 33 -3.51 -6.30 -3.09
CA LEU A 33 -4.70 -6.36 -3.92
C LEU A 33 -5.16 -4.93 -4.24
N LYS A 34 -5.57 -4.68 -5.50
CA LYS A 34 -6.08 -3.37 -5.92
C LYS A 34 -7.29 -3.50 -6.83
N THR A 35 -8.12 -2.46 -6.92
CA THR A 35 -9.21 -2.43 -7.89
C THR A 35 -8.70 -2.19 -9.31
N HIS A 36 -9.40 -2.77 -10.32
CA HIS A 36 -9.21 -2.38 -11.72
C HIS A 36 -9.71 -0.96 -11.99
N ASP A 37 -10.84 -0.61 -11.38
CA ASP A 37 -11.44 0.70 -11.50
C ASP A 37 -10.78 1.72 -10.57
N ALA A 38 -10.82 3.00 -10.98
CA ALA A 38 -10.39 4.13 -10.18
C ALA A 38 -11.57 5.07 -9.93
N PHE A 39 -11.60 5.67 -8.75
CA PHE A 39 -12.71 6.46 -8.25
C PHE A 39 -12.25 7.89 -7.98
N LEU A 40 -13.08 8.86 -8.35
CA LEU A 40 -12.87 10.25 -8.00
C LEU A 40 -13.92 10.63 -6.95
N TYR A 41 -13.45 10.86 -5.73
CA TYR A 41 -14.26 11.09 -4.54
C TYR A 41 -15.13 9.88 -4.17
N GLY A 42 -15.60 9.84 -2.93
CA GLY A 42 -16.43 8.75 -2.44
C GLY A 42 -16.23 8.46 -0.97
N ARG A 43 -16.95 7.44 -0.50
CA ARG A 43 -16.74 6.81 0.78
C ARG A 43 -16.27 5.38 0.56
N PHE A 44 -15.19 5.01 1.20
CA PHE A 44 -14.50 3.73 1.07
C PHE A 44 -14.42 3.10 2.45
N GLU A 45 -15.05 1.96 2.64
CA GLU A 45 -15.09 1.27 3.93
C GLU A 45 -14.44 -0.11 3.84
N THR A 46 -13.77 -0.49 4.89
CA THR A 46 -13.28 -1.85 5.12
C THR A 46 -13.41 -2.23 6.58
N ARG A 47 -13.51 -3.53 6.85
CA ARG A 47 -13.33 -4.08 8.17
C ARG A 47 -12.08 -4.94 8.15
N MET A 48 -11.07 -4.57 8.91
CA MET A 48 -9.78 -5.23 8.84
C MET A 48 -9.11 -5.38 10.20
N SER A 49 -8.18 -6.33 10.27
CA SER A 49 -7.13 -6.40 11.27
C SER A 49 -5.77 -6.45 10.59
N SER A 50 -4.79 -5.84 11.22
CA SER A 50 -3.42 -5.75 10.72
C SER A 50 -2.52 -6.82 11.29
N THR A 51 -1.25 -6.82 10.89
CA THR A 51 -0.20 -7.74 11.37
C THR A 51 0.70 -7.04 12.38
N GLN A 52 0.96 -7.68 13.51
CA GLN A 52 1.94 -7.21 14.50
C GLN A 52 3.36 -7.62 14.09
N GLY A 53 4.33 -6.75 14.34
CA GLY A 53 5.76 -6.99 14.09
C GLY A 53 6.49 -5.74 13.68
N SER A 54 7.67 -5.49 14.26
CA SER A 54 8.50 -4.35 13.91
C SER A 54 8.91 -4.41 12.43
N GLY A 55 8.82 -3.28 11.74
CA GLY A 55 9.09 -3.19 10.30
C GLY A 55 7.91 -3.58 9.40
N ILE A 56 6.76 -4.02 9.94
CA ILE A 56 5.59 -4.44 9.14
C ILE A 56 4.59 -3.28 9.01
N VAL A 57 3.97 -3.16 7.82
CA VAL A 57 2.89 -2.22 7.52
C VAL A 57 1.73 -2.98 6.88
N SER A 58 0.52 -2.75 7.41
CA SER A 58 -0.75 -3.21 6.85
C SER A 58 -1.61 -2.02 6.51
N SER A 59 -2.16 -1.94 5.29
CA SER A 59 -2.83 -0.73 4.84
C SER A 59 -4.13 -1.01 4.08
N PHE A 60 -5.04 -0.01 4.17
CA PHE A 60 -6.15 0.19 3.26
C PHE A 60 -6.08 1.63 2.76
N PHE A 61 -5.88 1.85 1.46
CA PHE A 61 -5.57 3.17 0.94
C PHE A 61 -6.08 3.40 -0.47
N LEU A 62 -6.06 4.66 -0.88
CA LEU A 62 -6.40 5.10 -2.23
C LEU A 62 -5.13 5.64 -2.88
N TYR A 63 -4.86 5.25 -4.15
CA TYR A 63 -3.64 5.65 -4.83
C TYR A 63 -3.79 5.69 -6.35
N ASN A 64 -3.03 6.57 -7.01
CA ASN A 64 -3.12 6.75 -8.46
C ASN A 64 -1.81 6.53 -9.24
N TRP A 65 -0.75 6.04 -8.63
CA TRP A 65 0.55 5.94 -9.28
C TRP A 65 0.53 5.10 -10.57
N ASP A 66 -0.17 4.00 -10.56
CA ASP A 66 -0.24 3.07 -11.69
C ASP A 66 -1.21 3.52 -12.81
N LEU A 67 -1.83 4.69 -12.66
CA LEU A 67 -2.75 5.30 -13.64
C LEU A 67 -2.04 6.27 -14.61
N ASN A 68 -0.73 6.08 -14.86
CA ASN A 68 0.07 6.98 -15.69
C ASN A 68 0.05 8.44 -15.19
N CYS A 69 0.01 8.63 -13.88
CA CYS A 69 0.12 9.95 -13.30
C CYS A 69 1.46 10.58 -13.66
N ASN A 70 1.47 11.90 -13.83
CA ASN A 70 2.71 12.65 -14.06
C ASN A 70 3.48 12.78 -12.74
N TRP A 71 4.11 11.67 -12.33
CA TRP A 71 4.85 11.59 -11.07
C TRP A 71 6.07 12.53 -11.07
N PRO A 72 6.37 13.26 -10.00
CA PRO A 72 5.59 13.36 -8.75
C PRO A 72 4.51 14.46 -8.76
N ALA A 73 4.28 15.13 -9.91
CA ALA A 73 3.43 16.32 -10.01
C ALA A 73 1.93 16.02 -9.88
N ALA A 74 1.50 14.78 -10.02
CA ALA A 74 0.09 14.37 -9.96
C ALA A 74 -0.16 13.19 -9.00
N VAL A 75 0.75 12.92 -8.07
CA VAL A 75 0.56 11.90 -7.02
C VAL A 75 -0.60 12.30 -6.13
N ASN A 76 -1.55 11.39 -5.97
CA ASN A 76 -2.61 11.47 -4.99
C ASN A 76 -2.69 10.16 -4.22
N GLU A 77 -2.71 10.24 -2.88
CA GLU A 77 -2.81 9.08 -2.00
C GLU A 77 -3.50 9.45 -0.69
N ILE A 78 -4.34 8.56 -0.18
CA ILE A 78 -5.08 8.73 1.08
C ILE A 78 -5.05 7.41 1.82
N ASP A 79 -4.47 7.39 3.03
CA ASP A 79 -4.08 6.16 3.70
C ASP A 79 -4.78 5.94 5.03
N ILE A 80 -5.00 4.67 5.32
CA ILE A 80 -5.17 4.08 6.65
C ILE A 80 -4.06 3.05 6.79
N GLU A 81 -3.14 3.27 7.73
CA GLU A 81 -1.97 2.42 7.93
C GLU A 81 -1.85 2.01 9.40
N MET A 82 -1.51 0.76 9.62
CA MET A 82 -1.12 0.22 10.91
C MET A 82 0.31 -0.29 10.81
N THR A 83 1.21 0.34 11.58
CA THR A 83 2.59 -0.14 11.71
C THR A 83 2.65 -1.18 12.81
N GLY A 84 3.23 -2.32 12.53
CA GLY A 84 3.22 -3.47 13.43
C GLY A 84 4.00 -3.31 14.73
N ASN A 85 4.75 -2.22 14.88
CA ASN A 85 5.46 -1.85 16.10
C ASN A 85 4.62 -1.04 17.12
N LEU A 86 3.38 -0.65 16.74
CA LEU A 86 2.50 0.20 17.57
C LEU A 86 1.17 -0.51 17.86
N ASP A 87 0.99 -1.00 19.07
CA ASP A 87 -0.16 -1.83 19.46
C ASP A 87 -1.50 -1.10 19.57
N ASN A 88 -1.50 0.23 19.67
CA ASN A 88 -2.69 1.01 20.02
C ASN A 88 -2.80 2.30 19.21
N SER A 89 -2.49 2.26 17.93
CA SER A 89 -2.63 3.43 17.07
C SER A 89 -2.90 3.06 15.62
N VAL A 90 -3.49 4.00 14.91
CA VAL A 90 -3.71 3.97 13.46
C VAL A 90 -3.18 5.28 12.89
N GLN A 91 -2.46 5.20 11.79
CA GLN A 91 -1.94 6.34 11.07
C GLN A 91 -2.86 6.67 9.90
N PHE A 92 -3.17 7.95 9.74
CA PHE A 92 -3.93 8.52 8.64
C PHE A 92 -3.07 9.53 7.91
N THR A 93 -2.87 9.32 6.61
CA THR A 93 -1.98 10.16 5.81
C THR A 93 -2.67 10.61 4.52
N THR A 94 -2.32 11.80 4.04
CA THR A 94 -2.56 12.20 2.66
C THR A 94 -1.24 12.58 2.02
N HIS A 95 -0.95 12.02 0.84
CA HIS A 95 0.19 12.41 0.02
C HIS A 95 -0.29 13.21 -1.19
N HIS A 96 0.36 14.32 -1.43
CA HIS A 96 -0.02 15.31 -2.42
C HIS A 96 1.05 15.45 -3.49
N PRO A 97 0.78 16.18 -4.58
CA PRO A 97 1.76 16.49 -5.60
C PRO A 97 3.10 16.98 -5.01
N TYR A 98 4.19 16.60 -5.67
CA TYR A 98 5.56 16.89 -5.25
C TYR A 98 5.97 16.28 -3.91
N LEU A 99 5.33 15.14 -3.53
CA LEU A 99 5.66 14.33 -2.34
C LEU A 99 5.54 15.10 -1.02
N THR A 100 4.62 16.06 -0.94
CA THR A 100 4.23 16.63 0.35
C THR A 100 3.22 15.70 1.02
N SER A 101 3.30 15.54 2.34
CA SER A 101 2.38 14.70 3.10
C SER A 101 1.94 15.37 4.38
N VAL A 102 0.74 15.00 4.84
CA VAL A 102 0.22 15.37 6.16
C VAL A 102 -0.29 14.09 6.83
N THR A 103 0.19 13.84 8.04
CA THR A 103 -0.06 12.62 8.80
C THR A 103 -0.62 12.95 10.17
N ASP A 104 -1.57 12.13 10.64
CA ASP A 104 -2.07 12.11 12.01
C ASP A 104 -2.01 10.66 12.52
N ILE A 105 -1.38 10.46 13.69
CA ILE A 105 -1.30 9.15 14.36
C ILE A 105 -2.25 9.19 15.55
N VAL A 106 -3.33 8.43 15.45
CA VAL A 106 -4.42 8.45 16.40
C VAL A 106 -4.35 7.24 17.33
N PRO A 107 -4.25 7.46 18.67
CA PRO A 107 -4.32 6.36 19.63
C PRO A 107 -5.70 5.71 19.62
N THR A 108 -5.72 4.38 19.74
CA THR A 108 -6.94 3.57 19.79
C THR A 108 -7.11 2.88 21.15
N PRO A 109 -8.35 2.65 21.62
CA PRO A 109 -8.62 1.89 22.84
C PRO A 109 -8.53 0.37 22.63
N PHE A 110 -8.09 -0.08 21.45
CA PHE A 110 -7.96 -1.49 21.05
C PHE A 110 -6.63 -1.71 20.34
N ASN A 111 -6.23 -2.98 20.23
CA ASN A 111 -5.08 -3.38 19.44
C ASN A 111 -5.57 -3.73 18.01
N PRO A 112 -5.15 -3.00 16.95
CA PRO A 112 -5.58 -3.22 15.58
C PRO A 112 -5.04 -4.53 14.98
N HIS A 113 -4.03 -5.15 15.61
CA HIS A 113 -3.46 -6.40 15.15
C HIS A 113 -4.25 -7.63 15.59
N THR A 114 -5.10 -7.50 16.61
CA THR A 114 -5.87 -8.61 17.18
C THR A 114 -7.38 -8.46 17.06
N THR A 115 -7.84 -7.30 16.59
CA THR A 115 -9.27 -6.95 16.53
C THR A 115 -9.64 -6.54 15.12
N LEU A 116 -10.69 -7.17 14.55
CA LEU A 116 -11.33 -6.68 13.33
C LEU A 116 -12.13 -5.42 13.65
N VAL A 117 -11.83 -4.34 12.96
CA VAL A 117 -12.38 -3.00 13.21
C VAL A 117 -12.84 -2.38 11.89
N ASP A 118 -13.96 -1.65 11.94
CA ASP A 118 -14.48 -0.93 10.79
C ASP A 118 -13.72 0.38 10.60
N TYR A 119 -13.17 0.57 9.42
CA TYR A 119 -12.49 1.80 9.00
C TYR A 119 -13.17 2.38 7.77
N ALA A 120 -13.14 3.71 7.64
CA ALA A 120 -13.59 4.34 6.41
C ALA A 120 -12.83 5.62 6.09
N ILE A 121 -12.76 5.92 4.80
CA ILE A 121 -12.31 7.18 4.22
C ILE A 121 -13.52 7.83 3.55
N GLU A 122 -13.82 9.08 3.88
CA GLU A 122 -14.66 9.95 3.05
C GLU A 122 -13.78 11.01 2.39
N TRP A 123 -13.78 11.01 1.06
CA TRP A 123 -13.04 11.95 0.26
C TRP A 123 -13.97 12.80 -0.58
N GLU A 124 -13.95 14.12 -0.33
CA GLU A 124 -14.69 15.16 -1.04
C GLU A 124 -13.68 16.18 -1.61
N PRO A 125 -14.07 17.10 -2.49
CA PRO A 125 -13.14 18.03 -3.15
C PRO A 125 -12.28 18.88 -2.21
N ASN A 126 -12.72 19.12 -0.98
CA ASN A 126 -12.06 20.03 -0.03
C ASN A 126 -11.86 19.45 1.36
N VAL A 127 -12.18 18.17 1.55
CA VAL A 127 -12.03 17.50 2.84
C VAL A 127 -11.81 16.01 2.66
N VAL A 128 -10.95 15.44 3.50
CA VAL A 128 -10.83 14.00 3.74
C VAL A 128 -11.15 13.76 5.20
N ARG A 129 -12.01 12.78 5.50
CA ARG A 129 -12.35 12.34 6.86
C ARG A 129 -12.04 10.87 7.00
N TRP A 130 -11.53 10.48 8.16
CA TRP A 130 -11.35 9.08 8.51
C TRP A 130 -12.24 8.71 9.68
N PHE A 131 -12.71 7.47 9.64
CA PHE A 131 -13.65 6.93 10.61
C PHE A 131 -13.09 5.63 11.19
N ILE A 132 -13.32 5.43 12.48
CA ILE A 132 -13.14 4.16 13.17
C ILE A 132 -14.48 3.79 13.82
N ASN A 133 -14.99 2.59 13.53
CA ASN A 133 -16.29 2.09 14.03
C ASN A 133 -17.45 3.09 13.80
N GLY A 134 -17.44 3.77 12.65
CA GLY A 134 -18.48 4.72 12.25
C GLY A 134 -18.34 6.12 12.82
N GLU A 135 -17.41 6.36 13.73
CA GLU A 135 -17.16 7.68 14.33
C GLU A 135 -16.01 8.39 13.64
N VAL A 136 -16.20 9.70 13.35
CA VAL A 136 -15.13 10.54 12.79
C VAL A 136 -13.97 10.60 13.77
N THR A 137 -12.81 10.14 13.33
CA THR A 137 -11.60 10.08 14.15
C THR A 137 -10.69 11.28 13.90
N THR A 138 -10.46 11.60 12.64
CA THR A 138 -9.70 12.78 12.22
C THR A 138 -10.18 13.26 10.85
N PHE A 139 -9.82 14.49 10.48
CA PHE A 139 -10.12 15.04 9.16
C PHE A 139 -9.13 16.13 8.76
N PHE A 140 -8.89 16.25 7.46
CA PHE A 140 -8.05 17.29 6.87
C PHE A 140 -8.83 18.17 5.92
N THR A 141 -8.64 19.50 6.05
CA THR A 141 -9.27 20.55 5.21
C THR A 141 -8.27 21.60 4.73
N HIS A 142 -6.96 21.32 4.86
CA HIS A 142 -5.92 22.25 4.43
C HIS A 142 -5.85 22.36 2.90
N GLN A 143 -5.20 23.40 2.41
CA GLN A 143 -5.14 23.74 0.99
C GLN A 143 -4.62 22.63 0.06
N TYR A 144 -3.90 21.62 0.59
CA TYR A 144 -3.40 20.52 -0.23
C TYR A 144 -4.49 19.49 -0.56
N ILE A 145 -5.60 19.42 0.19
CA ILE A 145 -6.71 18.49 -0.10
C ILE A 145 -7.31 18.79 -1.47
N GLU A 146 -7.42 20.06 -1.85
CA GLU A 146 -7.92 20.48 -3.18
C GLU A 146 -7.03 19.99 -4.34
N GLN A 147 -5.80 19.54 -4.05
CA GLN A 147 -4.88 18.95 -5.03
C GLN A 147 -5.11 17.46 -5.24
N LEU A 148 -5.87 16.80 -4.35
CA LEU A 148 -6.32 15.43 -4.51
C LEU A 148 -7.50 15.40 -5.48
N MET A 149 -7.22 15.55 -6.79
CA MET A 149 -8.23 15.74 -7.83
C MET A 149 -8.18 14.67 -8.94
N HIS A 150 -7.32 13.69 -8.81
CA HIS A 150 -7.18 12.61 -9.77
C HIS A 150 -7.85 11.33 -9.24
N PRO A 151 -8.54 10.55 -10.08
CA PRO A 151 -9.09 9.26 -9.66
C PRO A 151 -8.02 8.37 -9.05
N MET A 152 -8.38 7.61 -8.01
CA MET A 152 -7.52 6.68 -7.30
C MET A 152 -8.15 5.30 -7.26
N ARG A 153 -7.34 4.26 -7.27
CA ARG A 153 -7.75 2.88 -7.01
C ARG A 153 -7.75 2.60 -5.52
N ILE A 154 -8.58 1.67 -5.09
CA ILE A 154 -8.51 1.10 -3.74
C ILE A 154 -7.38 0.07 -3.72
N PHE A 155 -6.53 0.16 -2.71
CA PHE A 155 -5.45 -0.79 -2.45
C PHE A 155 -5.54 -1.36 -1.04
N MET A 156 -5.13 -2.60 -0.90
CA MET A 156 -4.83 -3.27 0.35
C MET A 156 -3.47 -3.91 0.23
N ASN A 157 -2.60 -3.76 1.23
CA ASN A 157 -1.30 -4.41 1.21
C ASN A 157 -0.83 -4.83 2.61
N LEU A 158 0.11 -5.77 2.61
CA LEU A 158 0.90 -6.19 3.74
C LEU A 158 2.35 -6.35 3.27
N TRP A 159 3.25 -5.57 3.83
CA TRP A 159 4.65 -5.47 3.42
C TRP A 159 5.56 -5.09 4.58
N ALA A 160 6.87 -5.04 4.34
CA ALA A 160 7.84 -4.61 5.35
C ALA A 160 8.79 -3.54 4.81
N VAL A 161 9.17 -2.65 5.73
CA VAL A 161 10.19 -1.63 5.53
C VAL A 161 10.87 -1.32 6.85
N GLU A 162 12.20 -1.23 6.83
CA GLU A 162 12.95 -0.74 7.98
C GLU A 162 12.98 0.79 7.95
N ASN A 163 12.40 1.38 8.98
CA ASN A 163 12.45 2.83 9.21
C ASN A 163 12.32 3.08 10.72
N LEU A 164 13.43 3.43 11.36
CA LEU A 164 13.52 3.56 12.83
C LEU A 164 12.58 4.63 13.40
N ASP A 165 12.25 5.65 12.61
CA ASP A 165 11.36 6.73 13.03
C ASP A 165 9.88 6.44 12.75
N TRP A 166 9.56 5.36 12.02
CA TRP A 166 8.20 5.03 11.62
C TRP A 166 7.80 3.58 11.99
N THR A 167 8.36 2.59 11.30
CA THR A 167 8.00 1.16 11.44
C THR A 167 8.87 0.41 12.44
N GLY A 168 9.97 1.00 12.88
CA GLY A 168 11.01 0.36 13.70
C GLY A 168 12.03 -0.41 12.88
N GLU A 169 12.90 -1.12 13.58
CA GLU A 169 13.88 -2.05 13.01
C GLU A 169 13.15 -3.28 12.46
N TRP A 170 13.57 -3.76 11.29
CA TRP A 170 12.97 -4.96 10.70
C TRP A 170 13.22 -6.21 11.55
N ASP A 171 12.15 -6.86 11.97
CA ASP A 171 12.17 -8.13 12.69
C ASP A 171 11.65 -9.28 11.83
N PRO A 172 12.51 -10.08 11.17
CA PRO A 172 12.08 -11.21 10.36
C PRO A 172 11.39 -12.32 11.15
N THR A 173 11.52 -12.33 12.48
CA THR A 173 10.83 -13.35 13.33
C THR A 173 9.32 -13.08 13.44
N ALA A 174 8.84 -11.94 12.99
CA ALA A 174 7.42 -11.65 12.88
C ALA A 174 6.73 -12.37 11.70
N MET A 175 7.50 -13.01 10.83
CA MET A 175 6.97 -13.87 9.77
C MET A 175 6.74 -15.32 10.25
N PRO A 176 5.71 -16.03 9.74
CA PRO A 176 4.66 -15.50 8.88
C PRO A 176 3.67 -14.62 9.62
N GLY A 177 3.23 -13.54 8.98
CA GLY A 177 2.21 -12.64 9.49
C GLY A 177 1.02 -12.55 8.54
N MET A 178 -0.14 -12.04 9.03
CA MET A 178 -1.37 -11.98 8.25
C MET A 178 -2.20 -10.75 8.60
N SER A 179 -2.67 -10.04 7.58
CA SER A 179 -3.71 -9.04 7.67
C SER A 179 -5.00 -9.60 7.08
N ARG A 180 -6.15 -9.27 7.70
CA ARG A 180 -7.45 -9.81 7.32
C ARG A 180 -8.40 -8.68 6.97
N TYR A 181 -9.21 -8.88 5.92
CA TYR A 181 -10.23 -7.95 5.46
C TYR A 181 -11.53 -8.72 5.28
N ASP A 182 -12.55 -8.36 6.08
CA ASP A 182 -13.88 -9.00 6.10
C ASP A 182 -14.74 -8.52 4.93
N TYR A 183 -14.64 -7.22 4.62
CA TYR A 183 -15.33 -6.64 3.47
C TYR A 183 -14.63 -5.37 2.96
N VAL A 184 -14.99 -4.97 1.73
CA VAL A 184 -14.78 -3.64 1.18
C VAL A 184 -16.09 -3.11 0.61
N LYS A 185 -16.41 -1.82 0.89
CA LYS A 185 -17.56 -1.12 0.33
C LYS A 185 -17.12 0.17 -0.34
N TYR A 186 -17.71 0.44 -1.48
CA TYR A 186 -17.58 1.73 -2.15
C TYR A 186 -18.93 2.42 -2.27
N TYR A 187 -18.94 3.68 -1.90
CA TYR A 187 -20.07 4.59 -2.07
C TYR A 187 -19.64 5.75 -2.96
N ALA A 188 -20.36 5.98 -4.05
CA ALA A 188 -20.13 7.13 -4.91
C ALA A 188 -20.46 8.45 -4.20
N TYR A 189 -19.70 9.49 -4.46
CA TYR A 189 -19.99 10.83 -3.98
C TYR A 189 -21.13 11.45 -4.78
N THR A 190 -22.30 11.59 -4.14
CA THR A 190 -23.56 12.06 -4.72
C THR A 190 -24.17 13.17 -3.87
N PRO A 191 -23.51 14.34 -3.76
CA PRO A 191 -23.93 15.41 -2.85
C PRO A 191 -25.35 15.87 -3.11
N GLY A 192 -26.15 15.97 -2.04
CA GLY A 192 -27.55 16.39 -2.07
C GLY A 192 -28.55 15.33 -2.57
N THR A 193 -28.08 14.15 -3.00
CA THR A 193 -28.95 13.06 -3.48
C THR A 193 -28.62 11.70 -2.88
N GLY A 194 -27.55 11.59 -2.13
CA GLY A 194 -27.13 10.37 -1.45
C GLY A 194 -27.95 10.06 -0.22
N ASN A 195 -27.65 8.93 0.42
CA ASN A 195 -28.38 8.44 1.60
C ASN A 195 -27.46 7.83 2.68
N ALA A 196 -26.15 7.98 2.55
CA ALA A 196 -25.15 7.45 3.46
C ALA A 196 -24.06 8.48 3.76
N GLY A 197 -23.26 8.20 4.80
CA GLY A 197 -22.11 8.99 5.18
C GLY A 197 -22.43 10.40 5.67
N THR A 198 -21.42 11.26 5.75
CA THR A 198 -21.55 12.63 6.21
C THR A 198 -22.50 13.43 5.29
N ASN A 199 -23.48 14.08 5.91
CA ASN A 199 -24.53 14.87 5.22
C ASN A 199 -25.36 14.10 4.19
N ASN A 200 -25.37 12.77 4.22
CA ASN A 200 -25.98 11.89 3.21
C ASN A 200 -25.44 12.18 1.79
N ASN A 201 -24.16 12.46 1.68
CA ASN A 201 -23.51 12.81 0.40
C ASN A 201 -23.07 11.59 -0.40
N TYR A 202 -23.38 10.36 0.02
CA TYR A 202 -22.86 9.15 -0.61
C TYR A 202 -23.97 8.15 -0.90
N THR A 203 -23.80 7.38 -1.98
CA THR A 203 -24.71 6.31 -2.39
C THR A 203 -23.93 5.02 -2.55
N LEU A 204 -24.37 3.93 -1.91
CA LEU A 204 -23.72 2.63 -2.02
C LEU A 204 -23.78 2.13 -3.47
N GLU A 205 -22.63 1.82 -4.04
CA GLU A 205 -22.48 1.25 -5.38
C GLU A 205 -22.24 -0.27 -5.32
N TRP A 206 -21.35 -0.71 -4.44
CA TRP A 206 -21.07 -2.13 -4.29
C TRP A 206 -20.47 -2.48 -2.92
N VAL A 207 -20.63 -3.75 -2.59
CA VAL A 207 -19.99 -4.44 -1.45
C VAL A 207 -19.27 -5.65 -2.00
N ASP A 208 -18.10 -5.93 -1.46
CA ASP A 208 -17.39 -7.19 -1.62
C ASP A 208 -17.15 -7.79 -0.23
N ASP A 209 -17.81 -8.91 0.05
CA ASP A 209 -17.72 -9.63 1.31
C ASP A 209 -16.71 -10.78 1.23
N PHE A 210 -15.90 -10.81 0.19
CA PHE A 210 -14.86 -11.81 -0.06
C PHE A 210 -15.33 -13.27 0.06
N ASP A 211 -16.57 -13.57 -0.36
CA ASP A 211 -17.01 -14.98 -0.53
C ASP A 211 -16.10 -15.72 -1.50
N THR A 212 -15.65 -15.02 -2.54
CA THR A 212 -14.65 -15.45 -3.53
C THR A 212 -13.87 -14.24 -4.01
N LEU A 213 -12.64 -14.43 -4.51
CA LEU A 213 -11.89 -13.35 -5.16
C LEU A 213 -12.51 -13.03 -6.53
N ASP A 214 -13.14 -11.87 -6.64
CA ASP A 214 -13.70 -11.37 -7.91
C ASP A 214 -12.58 -10.76 -8.79
N ALA A 215 -12.01 -11.56 -9.68
CA ALA A 215 -10.96 -11.14 -10.61
C ALA A 215 -11.42 -10.08 -11.63
N THR A 216 -12.72 -9.77 -11.72
CA THR A 216 -13.22 -8.67 -12.56
C THR A 216 -13.16 -7.32 -11.84
N ARG A 217 -13.10 -7.33 -10.53
CA ARG A 217 -12.95 -6.16 -9.66
C ARG A 217 -11.52 -5.96 -9.20
N TRP A 218 -10.84 -7.05 -8.84
CA TRP A 218 -9.55 -7.04 -8.17
C TRP A 218 -8.42 -7.54 -9.06
N ASP A 219 -7.30 -6.85 -8.97
CA ASP A 219 -6.02 -7.22 -9.53
C ASP A 219 -5.06 -7.56 -8.39
N GLN A 220 -4.55 -8.79 -8.38
CA GLN A 220 -3.46 -9.19 -7.50
C GLN A 220 -2.18 -8.54 -8.00
N SER A 221 -1.58 -7.68 -7.19
CA SER A 221 -0.30 -7.09 -7.56
C SER A 221 0.78 -8.17 -7.52
N GLU A 222 1.28 -8.52 -8.67
CA GLU A 222 2.46 -9.37 -8.85
C GLU A 222 3.63 -8.51 -9.33
N ASP A 223 4.84 -8.82 -8.90
CA ASP A 223 6.09 -8.23 -9.38
C ASP A 223 6.34 -6.74 -9.08
N GLY A 224 5.70 -6.20 -8.05
CA GLY A 224 6.05 -4.88 -7.53
C GLY A 224 6.95 -5.00 -6.31
N SER A 225 8.22 -4.58 -6.37
CA SER A 225 8.95 -4.35 -5.14
C SER A 225 8.33 -3.15 -4.43
N VAL A 226 7.82 -3.37 -3.24
CA VAL A 226 7.36 -2.33 -2.35
C VAL A 226 8.38 -2.15 -1.26
N GLY A 227 9.05 -1.03 -1.31
CA GLY A 227 10.19 -0.78 -0.44
C GLY A 227 11.38 -1.72 -0.72
N PRO A 228 12.42 -1.65 0.11
CA PRO A 228 13.66 -2.39 -0.12
C PRO A 228 13.63 -3.85 0.37
N LEU A 229 12.58 -4.30 1.07
CA LEU A 229 12.58 -5.58 1.77
C LEU A 229 11.69 -6.64 1.16
N CYS A 230 10.50 -6.30 0.64
CA CYS A 230 9.53 -7.28 0.15
C CYS A 230 9.27 -7.18 -1.34
N THR A 231 8.88 -8.33 -1.92
CA THR A 231 8.23 -8.41 -3.24
C THR A 231 6.77 -8.84 -3.05
N PHE A 232 5.83 -8.20 -3.76
CA PHE A 232 4.46 -8.67 -3.78
C PHE A 232 4.29 -9.92 -4.61
N ARG A 233 3.55 -10.90 -4.05
CA ARG A 233 3.26 -12.18 -4.69
C ARG A 233 1.76 -12.48 -4.65
N GLY A 234 1.21 -12.95 -5.77
CA GLY A 234 -0.15 -13.44 -5.81
C GLY A 234 -0.42 -14.59 -4.83
N ALA A 235 0.59 -15.44 -4.57
CA ALA A 235 0.51 -16.50 -3.57
C ALA A 235 0.31 -16.00 -2.12
N ASN A 236 0.57 -14.72 -1.85
CA ASN A 236 0.35 -14.08 -0.56
C ASN A 236 -1.01 -13.37 -0.46
N VAL A 237 -1.93 -13.64 -1.41
CA VAL A 237 -3.28 -13.09 -1.50
C VAL A 237 -4.26 -14.24 -1.62
N GLU A 238 -5.03 -14.52 -0.58
CA GLU A 238 -6.00 -15.62 -0.57
C GLU A 238 -7.35 -15.14 0.00
N VAL A 239 -8.43 -15.78 -0.45
CA VAL A 239 -9.76 -15.65 0.16
C VAL A 239 -10.07 -16.94 0.89
N VAL A 240 -10.23 -16.87 2.21
CA VAL A 240 -10.46 -18.02 3.07
C VAL A 240 -11.60 -17.74 4.04
N GLY A 241 -12.66 -18.54 3.97
CA GLY A 241 -13.77 -18.48 4.93
C GLY A 241 -14.56 -17.16 4.90
N GLY A 242 -14.64 -16.48 3.74
CA GLY A 242 -15.33 -15.20 3.59
C GLY A 242 -14.47 -14.00 4.03
N GLU A 243 -13.14 -14.14 4.04
CA GLU A 243 -12.21 -13.05 4.33
C GLU A 243 -11.08 -13.04 3.31
N LEU A 244 -10.67 -11.86 2.87
CA LEU A 244 -9.40 -11.69 2.19
C LEU A 244 -8.28 -11.73 3.24
N GLN A 245 -7.29 -12.57 2.99
CA GLN A 245 -6.08 -12.70 3.79
C GLN A 245 -4.87 -12.30 2.96
N LEU A 246 -4.16 -11.27 3.42
CA LEU A 246 -2.84 -10.91 2.90
C LEU A 246 -1.80 -11.43 3.86
N THR A 247 -0.81 -12.16 3.36
CA THR A 247 0.26 -12.73 4.18
C THR A 247 1.60 -12.07 3.89
N ILE A 248 2.46 -12.06 4.90
CA ILE A 248 3.90 -11.77 4.76
C ILE A 248 4.65 -13.02 5.17
N THR A 249 5.55 -13.49 4.30
CA THR A 249 6.27 -14.75 4.44
C THR A 249 7.74 -14.59 4.13
N GLU A 250 8.55 -15.60 4.49
CA GLU A 250 9.90 -15.71 3.95
C GLU A 250 9.86 -15.71 2.43
N PRO A 251 10.87 -15.14 1.77
CA PRO A 251 10.88 -15.06 0.32
C PRO A 251 10.92 -16.45 -0.30
N ASN A 252 10.01 -16.70 -1.23
CA ASN A 252 10.03 -17.91 -2.03
C ASN A 252 11.13 -17.78 -3.10
N LEU A 253 12.34 -18.18 -2.75
CA LEU A 253 13.48 -18.19 -3.67
C LEU A 253 13.25 -19.29 -4.72
N GLU A 254 12.44 -19.01 -5.73
CA GLU A 254 12.43 -19.87 -6.92
C GLU A 254 13.84 -19.90 -7.49
N VAL A 255 14.45 -21.10 -7.46
CA VAL A 255 15.72 -21.34 -8.12
C VAL A 255 15.47 -21.09 -9.62
N PRO A 256 16.19 -20.16 -10.27
CA PRO A 256 16.02 -19.92 -11.69
C PRO A 256 16.20 -21.26 -12.43
N THR A 257 15.13 -21.74 -13.04
CA THR A 257 15.22 -22.89 -13.96
C THR A 257 16.13 -22.49 -15.10
N ARG A 258 17.30 -23.11 -15.18
CA ARG A 258 18.30 -22.92 -16.21
C ARG A 258 17.81 -23.47 -17.58
#